data_2fd408b16a6c784afdf3ce424bfa4d8b
#
_entry.id   2fd408b16a6c784afdf3ce424bfa4d8b
#
_cell.length_a   1.000
_cell.length_b   1.000
_cell.length_c   1.000
_cell.angle_alpha   90.00
_cell.angle_beta   90.00
_cell.angle_gamma   90.00
#
_symmetry.space_group_name_H-M   'P 1'
#
loop_
_entity.id
_entity.type
_entity.pdbx_description
1 polymer ?
#
loop_
_entity_poly.entity_id
_entity_poly.type
_entity_poly.pdbx_seq_one_letter_code
_entity_poly.pdbx_strand_id
1 'polypeptide(L)'
;MPRWPEELVAYRRSPEFTEDTIPGGLLKAHATKPGVWAKLHVLAGSLRFRDLQNGEELLLSEGVHSQIFPASLHEVELCGPVRFFVEFYKPR
;
A
#
# COMPACT_ATOMS: atom_id res chain seq x y z
N MET A 1 -6.54 4.03 -17.81
CA MET A 1 -6.23 3.62 -16.43
C MET A 1 -5.04 2.69 -16.41
N PRO A 2 -4.09 2.88 -15.49
CA PRO A 2 -2.97 1.96 -15.39
C PRO A 2 -3.46 0.56 -15.00
N ARG A 3 -2.83 -0.44 -15.53
CA ARG A 3 -3.16 -1.84 -15.26
C ARG A 3 -2.00 -2.51 -14.55
N TRP A 4 -2.34 -3.40 -13.63
CA TRP A 4 -1.34 -4.21 -12.96
C TRP A 4 -0.76 -5.23 -13.95
N PRO A 5 0.55 -5.18 -14.21
CA PRO A 5 1.17 -6.14 -15.13
C PRO A 5 1.07 -7.58 -14.61
N GLU A 6 0.80 -8.53 -15.50
CA GLU A 6 0.66 -9.92 -15.11
C GLU A 6 2.00 -10.58 -14.76
N GLU A 7 3.09 -10.08 -15.33
CA GLU A 7 4.41 -10.68 -15.15
C GLU A 7 5.16 -10.17 -13.92
N LEU A 8 4.50 -9.38 -13.05
CA LEU A 8 5.13 -8.94 -11.82
C LEU A 8 5.27 -10.08 -10.83
N VAL A 9 6.42 -10.16 -10.17
CA VAL A 9 6.68 -11.15 -9.14
C VAL A 9 7.04 -10.46 -7.83
N ALA A 10 6.53 -11.00 -6.72
CA ALA A 10 6.88 -10.52 -5.41
C ALA A 10 8.33 -10.88 -5.09
N TYR A 11 9.09 -9.93 -4.58
CA TYR A 11 10.49 -10.18 -4.22
C TYR A 11 10.82 -9.79 -2.79
N ARG A 12 9.99 -9.00 -2.14
CA ARG A 12 10.24 -8.54 -0.78
C ARG A 12 8.95 -8.16 -0.10
N ARG A 13 8.95 -8.30 1.22
CA ARG A 13 7.81 -7.94 2.06
C ARG A 13 8.33 -7.11 3.23
N SER A 14 7.60 -6.07 3.62
CA SER A 14 7.91 -5.31 4.81
C SER A 14 7.58 -6.11 6.07
N PRO A 15 8.11 -5.70 7.25
CA PRO A 15 7.57 -6.20 8.51
C PRO A 15 6.08 -5.90 8.61
N GLU A 16 5.40 -6.59 9.51
CA GLU A 16 4.03 -6.24 9.85
C GLU A 16 4.02 -4.98 10.70
N PHE A 17 3.14 -4.04 10.35
CA PHE A 17 2.97 -2.80 11.09
C PHE A 17 1.62 -2.79 11.78
N THR A 18 1.56 -2.06 12.90
CA THR A 18 0.31 -1.78 13.61
C THR A 18 0.10 -0.28 13.66
N GLU A 19 -1.00 0.16 14.29
CA GLU A 19 -1.25 1.59 14.51
C GLU A 19 -0.16 2.24 15.36
N ASP A 20 0.59 1.45 16.13
CA ASP A 20 1.67 1.96 16.99
C ASP A 20 3.04 1.92 16.31
N THR A 21 3.22 1.11 15.27
CA THR A 21 4.53 0.91 14.64
C THR A 21 4.58 1.41 13.21
N ILE A 22 3.48 1.91 12.66
CA ILE A 22 3.45 2.41 11.28
C ILE A 22 4.47 3.54 11.10
N PRO A 23 5.32 3.47 10.06
CA PRO A 23 6.24 4.58 9.77
C PRO A 23 5.48 5.86 9.48
N GLY A 24 5.91 6.97 10.09
CA GLY A 24 5.25 8.25 9.91
C GLY A 24 5.16 8.69 8.45
N GLY A 25 6.13 8.29 7.62
CA GLY A 25 6.12 8.62 6.20
C GLY A 25 4.92 8.03 5.44
N LEU A 26 4.35 6.92 5.93
CA LEU A 26 3.16 6.32 5.30
C LEU A 26 1.90 7.12 5.56
N LEU A 27 1.88 7.94 6.61
CA LEU A 27 0.73 8.77 6.98
C LEU A 27 0.71 10.09 6.22
N LYS A 28 1.73 10.34 5.41
CA LYS A 28 1.86 11.56 4.60
C LYS A 28 1.94 11.17 3.13
N ALA A 29 1.69 12.14 2.27
CA ALA A 29 1.84 11.93 0.82
C ALA A 29 3.25 11.42 0.52
N HIS A 30 3.36 10.27 -0.12
CA HIS A 30 4.63 9.67 -0.50
C HIS A 30 4.43 8.80 -1.73
N ALA A 31 5.53 8.37 -2.35
CA ALA A 31 5.48 7.52 -3.52
C ALA A 31 6.57 6.46 -3.43
N THR A 32 6.34 5.32 -4.10
CA THR A 32 7.41 4.34 -4.30
C THR A 32 8.39 4.90 -5.33
N LYS A 33 9.57 4.31 -5.35
CA LYS A 33 10.58 4.67 -6.37
C LYS A 33 10.09 4.25 -7.76
N PRO A 34 10.58 4.90 -8.83
CA PRO A 34 10.28 4.45 -10.19
C PRO A 34 10.61 2.97 -10.37
N GLY A 35 9.71 2.24 -11.03
CA GLY A 35 9.89 0.81 -11.27
C GLY A 35 9.51 -0.10 -10.11
N VAL A 36 9.14 0.45 -8.96
CA VAL A 36 8.76 -0.34 -7.78
C VAL A 36 7.24 -0.40 -7.65
N TRP A 37 6.70 -1.60 -7.77
CA TRP A 37 5.28 -1.89 -7.60
C TRP A 37 5.07 -2.46 -6.20
N ALA A 38 3.90 -2.26 -5.64
CA ALA A 38 3.61 -2.78 -4.30
C ALA A 38 2.13 -3.07 -4.10
N LYS A 39 1.84 -3.87 -3.07
CA LYS A 39 0.48 -4.07 -2.57
C LYS A 39 0.50 -3.92 -1.06
N LEU A 40 -0.49 -3.22 -0.52
CA LEU A 40 -0.69 -3.11 0.92
C LEU A 40 -1.77 -4.10 1.31
N HIS A 41 -1.42 -5.04 2.20
CA HIS A 41 -2.32 -6.10 2.65
C HIS A 41 -2.70 -5.89 4.11
N VAL A 42 -4.00 -5.83 4.40
CA VAL A 42 -4.50 -5.70 5.77
C VAL A 42 -4.77 -7.09 6.31
N LEU A 43 -4.18 -7.39 7.47
CA LEU A 43 -4.34 -8.67 8.17
C LEU A 43 -5.42 -8.62 9.24
N ALA A 44 -5.61 -7.45 9.86
CA ALA A 44 -6.63 -7.24 10.88
C ALA A 44 -6.96 -5.76 10.96
N GLY A 45 -8.19 -5.43 11.29
CA GLY A 45 -8.63 -4.06 11.39
C GLY A 45 -8.87 -3.41 10.04
N SER A 46 -8.71 -2.10 9.96
CA SER A 46 -8.93 -1.36 8.72
C SER A 46 -8.10 -0.08 8.69
N LEU A 47 -7.87 0.42 7.47
CA LEU A 47 -7.27 1.72 7.24
C LEU A 47 -7.80 2.29 5.93
N ARG A 48 -7.64 3.60 5.74
CA ARG A 48 -7.98 4.24 4.48
C ARG A 48 -6.73 4.44 3.64
N PHE A 49 -6.83 4.06 2.39
CA PHE A 49 -5.77 4.27 1.41
C PHE A 49 -6.24 5.31 0.40
N ARG A 50 -5.48 6.39 0.25
CA ARG A 50 -5.79 7.45 -0.70
C ARG A 50 -4.76 7.47 -1.81
N ASP A 51 -5.23 7.31 -3.05
CA ASP A 51 -4.44 7.51 -4.24
C ASP A 51 -4.56 8.98 -4.60
N LEU A 52 -3.54 9.77 -4.27
CA LEU A 52 -3.56 11.21 -4.51
C LEU A 52 -3.39 11.57 -5.97
N GLN A 53 -2.89 10.64 -6.77
CA GLN A 53 -2.71 10.83 -8.19
C GLN A 53 -4.05 10.81 -8.93
N ASN A 54 -4.92 9.87 -8.57
CA ASN A 54 -6.20 9.66 -9.23
C ASN A 54 -7.40 10.15 -8.41
N GLY A 55 -7.16 10.60 -7.18
CA GLY A 55 -8.24 11.07 -6.30
C GLY A 55 -9.11 9.95 -5.75
N GLU A 56 -8.64 8.71 -5.78
CA GLU A 56 -9.40 7.57 -5.27
C GLU A 56 -9.11 7.34 -3.79
N GLU A 57 -10.14 6.87 -3.08
CA GLU A 57 -10.02 6.52 -1.67
C GLU A 57 -10.66 5.15 -1.46
N LEU A 58 -9.92 4.26 -0.78
CA LEU A 58 -10.37 2.91 -0.49
C LEU A 58 -10.30 2.64 1.00
N LEU A 59 -11.33 2.01 1.54
CA LEU A 59 -11.27 1.46 2.89
C LEU A 59 -10.77 0.03 2.77
N LEU A 60 -9.58 -0.23 3.31
CA LEU A 60 -8.98 -1.55 3.29
C LEU A 60 -9.24 -2.25 4.61
N SER A 61 -9.63 -3.51 4.55
CA SER A 61 -9.86 -4.35 5.70
C SER A 61 -9.27 -5.73 5.43
N GLU A 62 -9.45 -6.64 6.38
CA GLU A 62 -8.90 -8.00 6.27
C GLU A 62 -9.29 -8.62 4.93
N GLY A 63 -8.29 -9.13 4.21
CA GLY A 63 -8.50 -9.76 2.92
C GLY A 63 -8.59 -8.82 1.73
N VAL A 64 -8.60 -7.50 1.97
CA VAL A 64 -8.64 -6.48 0.91
C VAL A 64 -7.27 -5.84 0.82
N HIS A 65 -6.77 -5.65 -0.40
CA HIS A 65 -5.47 -5.02 -0.61
C HIS A 65 -5.59 -3.90 -1.65
N SER A 66 -4.63 -2.96 -1.61
CA SER A 66 -4.51 -1.92 -2.61
C SER A 66 -3.32 -2.19 -3.50
N GLN A 67 -3.41 -1.79 -4.77
CA GLN A 67 -2.30 -1.79 -5.71
C GLN A 67 -1.62 -0.44 -5.66
N ILE A 68 -0.29 -0.45 -5.59
CA ILE A 68 0.52 0.76 -5.53
C ILE A 68 1.41 0.77 -6.76
N PHE A 69 1.20 1.76 -7.63
CA PHE A 69 1.96 1.90 -8.88
C PHE A 69 3.23 2.71 -8.65
N PRO A 70 4.28 2.48 -9.47
CA PRO A 70 5.54 3.22 -9.31
C PRO A 70 5.35 4.73 -9.39
N ALA A 71 6.03 5.46 -8.51
CA ALA A 71 6.07 6.91 -8.48
C ALA A 71 4.69 7.58 -8.31
N SER A 72 3.67 6.84 -7.92
CA SER A 72 2.33 7.39 -7.72
C SER A 72 2.15 7.83 -6.27
N LEU A 73 1.73 9.08 -6.08
CA LEU A 73 1.53 9.63 -4.74
C LEU A 73 0.32 9.00 -4.05
N HIS A 74 0.51 8.62 -2.81
CA HIS A 74 -0.56 8.03 -2.00
C HIS A 74 -0.30 8.31 -0.52
N GLU A 75 -1.32 8.09 0.30
CA GLU A 75 -1.19 8.22 1.75
C GLU A 75 -2.14 7.26 2.45
N VAL A 76 -1.86 6.99 3.72
CA VAL A 76 -2.65 6.10 4.56
C VAL A 76 -3.21 6.88 5.73
N GLU A 77 -4.48 6.64 6.06
CA GLU A 77 -5.11 7.18 7.26
C GLU A 77 -5.56 6.04 8.16
N LEU A 78 -5.19 6.11 9.43
CA LEU A 78 -5.58 5.08 10.40
C LEU A 78 -7.05 5.26 10.80
N CYS A 79 -7.76 4.14 10.89
CA CYS A 79 -9.17 4.11 11.31
C CYS A 79 -9.36 3.38 12.65
N GLY A 80 -8.27 3.21 13.40
CA GLY A 80 -8.27 2.47 14.66
C GLY A 80 -7.22 1.39 14.63
N PRO A 81 -7.33 0.35 15.46
CA PRO A 81 -6.36 -0.74 15.48
C PRO A 81 -6.27 -1.41 14.10
N VAL A 82 -5.04 -1.68 13.66
CA VAL A 82 -4.81 -2.30 12.36
C VAL A 82 -3.51 -3.10 12.41
N ARG A 83 -3.43 -4.14 11.58
CA ARG A 83 -2.19 -4.87 11.32
C ARG A 83 -2.12 -5.10 9.83
N PHE A 84 -1.00 -4.70 9.24
CA PHE A 84 -0.82 -4.78 7.78
C PHE A 84 0.65 -4.91 7.43
N PHE A 85 0.92 -5.26 6.17
CA PHE A 85 2.26 -5.25 5.62
C PHE A 85 2.20 -4.78 4.16
N VAL A 86 3.38 -4.42 3.62
CA VAL A 86 3.51 -4.03 2.22
C VAL A 86 4.37 -5.08 1.51
N GLU A 87 3.90 -5.55 0.38
CA GLU A 87 4.61 -6.51 -0.45
C GLU A 87 5.06 -5.82 -1.72
N PHE A 88 6.35 -5.99 -2.07
CA PHE A 88 6.97 -5.31 -3.20
C PHE A 88 7.13 -6.26 -4.37
N TYR A 89 6.88 -5.73 -5.58
CA TYR A 89 6.90 -6.49 -6.82
C TYR A 89 7.82 -5.85 -7.84
N LYS A 90 8.31 -6.66 -8.74
CA LYS A 90 9.13 -6.19 -9.87
C LYS A 90 8.80 -7.04 -11.09
N PRO A 91 9.10 -6.55 -12.31
CA PRO A 91 8.97 -7.38 -13.51
C PRO A 91 9.86 -8.61 -13.40
N ARG A 92 9.35 -9.69 -13.94
CA ARG A 92 10.08 -10.96 -13.97
C ARG A 92 11.36 -10.85 -14.79
#